data_4ac01bef85e915fd8d3d40321dc2c423
#
_entry.id   4ac01bef85e915fd8d3d40321dc2c423
#
_cell.length_a   1.000
_cell.length_b   1.000
_cell.length_c   1.000
_cell.angle_alpha   90.00
_cell.angle_beta   90.00
_cell.angle_gamma   90.00
#
_symmetry.space_group_name_H-M   'P 1'
#
loop_
_entity.id
_entity.type
_entity.pdbx_description
1 polymer ?
#
loop_
_entity_poly.entity_id
_entity_poly.type
_entity_poly.pdbx_seq_one_letter_code
_entity_poly.pdbx_strand_id
1 'polypeptide(L)'
;MPFLYVRLLAGLLLAACLPAFAADAAPRKAPPAPAASAPQPPKVVDEAFIRKMVAERMPNAPKIDVVRPAPMPGLWEIVIGNEVRYTDPTVSFLLEGELIDLKAKKNLTEERVNQLNRVDFAALPFKDAVTWKNGTGKRRIAVFADPNCGYCRRFEAALQEMKDVTVYTFLIPILGGDSPEKTRSIWCAKDRAGTWLGWMLKGEVPPAVAPAAKCDDAAIERNLALSRKIHVNGTPAILLEDGNRIPGAVGAVELEKRLQVLAAPAKKS
;
A
#
# COMPACT_ATOMS: atom_id res chain seq x y z
N MET A 1 24.36 -38.86 30.59
CA MET A 1 25.08 -39.33 31.77
C MET A 1 25.53 -38.16 32.60
N PRO A 2 25.45 -38.13 33.94
CA PRO A 2 24.41 -38.73 34.82
C PRO A 2 23.70 -37.66 35.67
N PHE A 3 22.47 -37.87 36.01
CA PHE A 3 21.88 -38.04 37.34
C PHE A 3 22.54 -37.33 38.54
N LEU A 4 21.76 -36.53 39.29
CA LEU A 4 21.68 -36.73 40.74
C LEU A 4 20.35 -36.20 41.33
N TYR A 5 19.67 -37.14 42.01
CA TYR A 5 18.57 -37.01 42.95
C TYR A 5 19.04 -36.32 44.23
N VAL A 6 18.22 -35.50 44.91
CA VAL A 6 18.16 -35.49 46.38
C VAL A 6 16.75 -35.17 46.87
N ARG A 7 16.36 -35.99 47.79
CA ARG A 7 15.14 -36.31 48.50
C ARG A 7 14.68 -35.24 49.51
N LEU A 8 13.33 -35.14 49.63
CA LEU A 8 12.50 -35.12 50.85
C LEU A 8 13.10 -34.69 52.19
N LEU A 9 12.39 -33.73 52.85
CA LEU A 9 12.06 -33.84 54.27
C LEU A 9 10.71 -33.21 54.57
N ALA A 10 9.86 -34.02 55.18
CA ALA A 10 8.55 -33.68 55.71
C ALA A 10 8.71 -32.93 57.04
N GLY A 11 7.89 -31.90 57.25
CA GLY A 11 7.74 -31.24 58.53
C GLY A 11 6.28 -30.92 58.79
N LEU A 12 5.66 -31.74 59.58
CA LEU A 12 4.32 -31.60 60.16
C LEU A 12 4.38 -30.59 61.30
N LEU A 13 3.51 -29.59 61.38
CA LEU A 13 3.11 -28.99 62.67
C LEU A 13 1.85 -28.11 62.55
N LEU A 14 0.87 -28.54 63.25
CA LEU A 14 -0.21 -27.92 64.03
C LEU A 14 -1.10 -26.83 63.40
N ALA A 15 -2.34 -27.22 63.36
CA ALA A 15 -3.54 -26.42 63.24
C ALA A 15 -3.72 -25.42 64.42
N ALA A 16 -3.98 -24.16 64.10
CA ALA A 16 -4.64 -23.22 64.98
C ALA A 16 -5.87 -22.62 64.27
N CYS A 17 -7.05 -23.06 64.65
CA CYS A 17 -8.33 -22.49 64.22
C CYS A 17 -8.48 -21.09 64.83
N LEU A 18 -8.65 -20.09 64.01
CA LEU A 18 -9.21 -18.80 64.33
C LEU A 18 -10.47 -18.55 63.49
N PRO A 19 -11.60 -18.08 64.10
CA PRO A 19 -12.82 -17.88 63.34
C PRO A 19 -12.70 -16.65 62.44
N ALA A 20 -12.93 -16.86 61.16
CA ALA A 20 -13.07 -15.80 60.19
C ALA A 20 -14.40 -15.05 60.42
N PHE A 21 -14.31 -13.79 60.81
CA PHE A 21 -15.43 -12.85 60.66
C PHE A 21 -15.56 -12.56 59.14
N ALA A 22 -16.52 -13.18 58.54
CA ALA A 22 -16.96 -12.79 57.18
C ALA A 22 -17.71 -11.45 57.31
N ALA A 23 -17.03 -10.35 56.99
CA ALA A 23 -17.69 -9.09 56.68
C ALA A 23 -18.25 -9.15 55.27
N ASP A 24 -19.55 -9.27 55.18
CA ASP A 24 -20.31 -9.21 53.92
C ASP A 24 -20.22 -7.81 53.38
N ALA A 25 -19.20 -7.53 52.52
CA ALA A 25 -19.06 -6.29 51.78
C ALA A 25 -19.84 -6.43 50.48
N ALA A 26 -21.11 -6.03 50.49
CA ALA A 26 -21.86 -5.89 49.27
C ALA A 26 -21.09 -5.00 48.23
N PRO A 27 -21.02 -5.40 46.94
CA PRO A 27 -20.33 -4.60 45.94
C PRO A 27 -21.03 -3.23 45.81
N ARG A 28 -20.35 -2.15 46.24
CA ARG A 28 -20.79 -0.79 45.94
C ARG A 28 -20.77 -0.61 44.43
N LYS A 29 -21.97 -0.53 43.83
CA LYS A 29 -22.11 -0.02 42.46
C LYS A 29 -21.44 1.34 42.38
N ALA A 30 -20.36 1.42 41.61
CA ALA A 30 -19.78 2.72 41.25
C ALA A 30 -20.88 3.59 40.60
N PRO A 31 -20.97 4.86 40.90
CA PRO A 31 -21.90 5.75 40.22
C PRO A 31 -21.58 5.75 38.74
N PRO A 32 -22.59 5.73 37.85
CA PRO A 32 -22.35 5.81 36.43
C PRO A 32 -21.57 7.09 36.13
N ALA A 33 -20.45 6.97 35.45
CA ALA A 33 -19.72 8.11 34.95
C ALA A 33 -20.68 8.98 34.12
N PRO A 34 -20.63 10.32 34.26
CA PRO A 34 -21.48 11.18 33.46
C PRO A 34 -21.24 10.88 32.01
N ALA A 35 -22.29 10.43 31.32
CA ALA A 35 -22.24 10.24 29.88
C ALA A 35 -21.87 11.60 29.25
N ALA A 36 -20.64 11.71 28.72
CA ALA A 36 -20.29 12.88 27.96
C ALA A 36 -21.29 12.96 26.79
N SER A 37 -22.15 13.97 26.81
CA SER A 37 -23.12 14.22 25.77
C SER A 37 -22.33 14.40 24.47
N ALA A 38 -22.52 13.47 23.50
CA ALA A 38 -21.94 13.61 22.18
C ALA A 38 -22.32 14.99 21.61
N PRO A 39 -21.38 15.71 20.99
CA PRO A 39 -21.66 17.01 20.40
C PRO A 39 -22.80 16.85 19.40
N GLN A 40 -23.84 17.67 19.52
CA GLN A 40 -24.94 17.66 18.57
C GLN A 40 -24.41 18.18 17.20
N PRO A 41 -24.72 17.54 16.09
CA PRO A 41 -24.32 18.03 14.78
C PRO A 41 -24.93 19.41 14.52
N PRO A 42 -24.21 20.31 13.82
CA PRO A 42 -24.73 21.60 13.42
C PRO A 42 -25.96 21.45 12.54
N LYS A 43 -26.82 22.48 12.50
CA LYS A 43 -28.07 22.47 11.71
C LYS A 43 -27.84 22.22 10.22
N VAL A 44 -26.68 22.60 9.68
CA VAL A 44 -26.25 22.33 8.31
C VAL A 44 -24.80 21.85 8.35
N VAL A 45 -24.57 20.64 7.91
CA VAL A 45 -23.24 20.10 7.71
C VAL A 45 -22.99 20.08 6.20
N ASP A 46 -22.03 20.88 5.76
CA ASP A 46 -21.59 20.95 4.38
C ASP A 46 -20.07 20.84 4.28
N GLU A 47 -19.56 20.84 3.07
CA GLU A 47 -18.12 20.78 2.80
C GLU A 47 -17.35 21.92 3.49
N ALA A 48 -17.89 23.13 3.47
CA ALA A 48 -17.25 24.33 4.05
C ALA A 48 -17.12 24.18 5.57
N PHE A 49 -18.17 23.69 6.22
CA PHE A 49 -18.14 23.40 7.65
C PHE A 49 -17.08 22.36 8.00
N ILE A 50 -17.04 21.22 7.28
CA ILE A 50 -16.04 20.16 7.52
C ILE A 50 -14.62 20.71 7.33
N ARG A 51 -14.34 21.44 6.24
CA ARG A 51 -13.03 22.05 5.99
C ARG A 51 -12.60 22.99 7.12
N LYS A 52 -13.51 23.85 7.57
CA LYS A 52 -13.26 24.78 8.68
C LYS A 52 -12.91 24.02 9.96
N MET A 53 -13.71 23.04 10.33
CA MET A 53 -13.50 22.27 11.57
C MET A 53 -12.21 21.45 11.54
N VAL A 54 -11.84 20.88 10.38
CA VAL A 54 -10.55 20.19 10.24
C VAL A 54 -9.40 21.18 10.40
N ALA A 55 -9.47 22.36 9.78
CA ALA A 55 -8.42 23.38 9.90
C ALA A 55 -8.25 23.86 11.34
N GLU A 56 -9.35 24.01 12.09
CA GLU A 56 -9.32 24.43 13.50
C GLU A 56 -8.73 23.34 14.42
N ARG A 57 -9.07 22.07 14.18
CA ARG A 57 -8.67 20.94 15.05
C ARG A 57 -7.34 20.32 14.69
N MET A 58 -6.94 20.48 13.42
CA MET A 58 -5.70 19.95 12.86
C MET A 58 -4.92 21.07 12.14
N PRO A 59 -4.42 22.09 12.84
CA PRO A 59 -3.81 23.28 12.24
C PRO A 59 -2.55 22.95 11.39
N ASN A 60 -1.92 21.81 11.65
CA ASN A 60 -0.75 21.34 10.91
C ASN A 60 -1.09 20.30 9.82
N ALA A 61 -2.38 20.04 9.57
CA ALA A 61 -2.76 19.14 8.51
C ALA A 61 -2.38 19.72 7.15
N PRO A 62 -1.92 18.88 6.20
CA PRO A 62 -1.74 19.31 4.82
C PRO A 62 -3.06 19.81 4.23
N LYS A 63 -2.95 20.54 3.11
CA LYS A 63 -4.12 21.04 2.40
C LYS A 63 -5.08 19.90 2.04
N ILE A 64 -6.35 20.07 2.38
CA ILE A 64 -7.41 19.14 2.02
C ILE A 64 -7.79 19.35 0.55
N ASP A 65 -7.70 18.31 -0.25
CA ASP A 65 -8.03 18.35 -1.68
C ASP A 65 -9.53 18.16 -1.91
N VAL A 66 -10.14 17.18 -1.24
CA VAL A 66 -11.57 16.86 -1.39
C VAL A 66 -12.24 16.67 -0.03
N VAL A 67 -13.44 17.18 0.10
CA VAL A 67 -14.39 16.85 1.18
C VAL A 67 -15.71 16.51 0.53
N ARG A 68 -16.32 15.40 0.91
CA ARG A 68 -17.65 15.00 0.42
C ARG A 68 -18.33 14.03 1.38
N PRO A 69 -19.65 13.84 1.31
CA PRO A 69 -20.30 12.74 2.00
C PRO A 69 -19.73 11.39 1.55
N ALA A 70 -19.45 10.50 2.48
CA ALA A 70 -19.06 9.13 2.19
C ALA A 70 -20.29 8.28 1.81
N PRO A 71 -20.12 7.13 1.15
CA PRO A 71 -21.22 6.20 0.86
C PRO A 71 -21.95 5.69 2.11
N MET A 72 -21.29 5.67 3.25
CA MET A 72 -21.89 5.35 4.54
C MET A 72 -22.59 6.58 5.13
N PRO A 73 -23.89 6.53 5.42
CA PRO A 73 -24.61 7.65 6.04
C PRO A 73 -23.96 8.14 7.34
N GLY A 74 -23.89 9.45 7.51
CA GLY A 74 -23.28 10.06 8.69
C GLY A 74 -21.74 10.05 8.69
N LEU A 75 -21.12 9.71 7.57
CA LEU A 75 -19.68 9.74 7.42
C LEU A 75 -19.28 10.71 6.30
N TRP A 76 -18.19 11.43 6.48
CA TRP A 76 -17.62 12.34 5.49
C TRP A 76 -16.25 11.83 5.06
N GLU A 77 -15.99 11.85 3.76
CA GLU A 77 -14.69 11.54 3.16
C GLU A 77 -13.85 12.82 3.11
N ILE A 78 -12.61 12.72 3.56
CA ILE A 78 -11.59 13.75 3.45
C ILE A 78 -10.43 13.16 2.65
N VAL A 79 -10.02 13.84 1.59
CA VAL A 79 -8.85 13.46 0.78
C VAL A 79 -7.74 14.47 1.00
N ILE A 80 -6.57 14.00 1.37
CA ILE A 80 -5.34 14.77 1.49
C ILE A 80 -4.26 14.07 0.63
N GLY A 81 -3.89 14.69 -0.48
CA GLY A 81 -3.03 14.03 -1.47
C GLY A 81 -3.69 12.77 -2.02
N ASN A 82 -3.15 11.61 -1.70
CA ASN A 82 -3.68 10.31 -2.13
C ASN A 82 -4.32 9.51 -1.00
N GLU A 83 -4.41 10.09 0.18
CA GLU A 83 -4.96 9.42 1.36
C GLU A 83 -6.41 9.76 1.54
N VAL A 84 -7.23 8.72 1.66
CA VAL A 84 -8.65 8.83 1.98
C VAL A 84 -8.83 8.56 3.45
N ARG A 85 -9.44 9.52 4.13
CA ARG A 85 -9.80 9.45 5.54
C ARG A 85 -11.26 9.79 5.70
N TYR A 86 -11.81 9.46 6.87
CA TYR A 86 -13.22 9.71 7.15
C TYR A 86 -13.39 10.45 8.47
N THR A 87 -14.49 11.19 8.58
CA THR A 87 -14.85 11.88 9.81
C THR A 87 -16.36 11.85 10.02
N ASP A 88 -16.77 12.00 11.27
CA ASP A 88 -18.15 12.24 11.64
C ASP A 88 -18.60 13.68 11.26
N PRO A 89 -19.90 13.97 11.20
CA PRO A 89 -20.41 15.29 10.81
C PRO A 89 -19.98 16.44 11.72
N THR A 90 -19.54 16.15 12.93
CA THR A 90 -19.04 17.15 13.90
C THR A 90 -17.54 17.31 13.87
N VAL A 91 -16.84 16.48 13.03
CA VAL A 91 -15.38 16.42 12.95
C VAL A 91 -14.71 16.12 14.30
N SER A 92 -15.42 15.37 15.17
CA SER A 92 -14.90 14.99 16.48
C SER A 92 -13.95 13.82 16.43
N PHE A 93 -14.08 12.99 15.40
CA PHE A 93 -13.29 11.79 15.19
C PHE A 93 -12.72 11.75 13.78
N LEU A 94 -11.48 11.30 13.65
CA LEU A 94 -10.85 10.98 12.38
C LEU A 94 -10.67 9.46 12.31
N LEU A 95 -11.18 8.84 11.26
CA LEU A 95 -11.02 7.43 10.97
C LEU A 95 -10.00 7.25 9.84
N GLU A 96 -8.91 6.58 10.14
CA GLU A 96 -7.92 6.11 9.17
C GLU A 96 -8.11 4.60 8.98
N GLY A 97 -8.52 4.19 7.79
CA GLY A 97 -8.83 2.79 7.52
C GLY A 97 -9.69 2.61 6.28
N GLU A 98 -10.16 1.38 6.09
CA GLU A 98 -10.92 0.98 4.91
C GLU A 98 -12.43 0.93 5.20
N LEU A 99 -13.21 1.53 4.30
CA LEU A 99 -14.66 1.40 4.26
C LEU A 99 -15.03 0.26 3.31
N ILE A 100 -15.52 -0.85 3.87
CA ILE A 100 -15.88 -2.04 3.11
C ILE A 100 -17.40 -2.19 3.09
N ASP A 101 -17.98 -2.19 1.90
CA ASP A 101 -19.39 -2.57 1.68
C ASP A 101 -19.49 -4.10 1.73
N LEU A 102 -19.98 -4.62 2.86
CA LEU A 102 -20.13 -6.07 3.07
C LEU A 102 -21.20 -6.69 2.18
N LYS A 103 -22.23 -5.94 1.77
CA LYS A 103 -23.29 -6.40 0.89
C LYS A 103 -22.80 -6.51 -0.55
N ALA A 104 -22.13 -5.48 -1.04
CA ALA A 104 -21.53 -5.48 -2.37
C ALA A 104 -20.19 -6.24 -2.41
N LYS A 105 -19.59 -6.58 -1.26
CA LYS A 105 -18.25 -7.17 -1.12
C LYS A 105 -17.18 -6.32 -1.79
N LYS A 106 -17.23 -5.01 -1.58
CA LYS A 106 -16.33 -4.03 -2.20
C LYS A 106 -15.61 -3.21 -1.17
N ASN A 107 -14.33 -2.98 -1.39
CA ASN A 107 -13.55 -2.02 -0.62
C ASN A 107 -13.69 -0.63 -1.27
N LEU A 108 -14.57 0.19 -0.71
CA LEU A 108 -14.90 1.52 -1.24
C LEU A 108 -13.72 2.50 -1.11
N THR A 109 -12.91 2.34 -0.07
CA THR A 109 -11.68 3.14 0.10
C THR A 109 -10.66 2.79 -0.98
N GLU A 110 -10.42 1.52 -1.24
CA GLU A 110 -9.51 1.07 -2.31
C GLU A 110 -10.01 1.56 -3.70
N GLU A 111 -11.30 1.39 -4.00
CA GLU A 111 -11.89 1.91 -5.24
C GLU A 111 -11.67 3.43 -5.36
N ARG A 112 -11.80 4.16 -4.26
CA ARG A 112 -11.61 5.62 -4.23
C ARG A 112 -10.16 6.03 -4.43
N VAL A 113 -9.24 5.39 -3.72
CA VAL A 113 -7.80 5.61 -3.88
C VAL A 113 -7.37 5.31 -5.32
N ASN A 114 -7.89 4.23 -5.90
CA ASN A 114 -7.63 3.89 -7.30
C ASN A 114 -8.15 4.97 -8.27
N GLN A 115 -9.36 5.52 -8.03
CA GLN A 115 -9.89 6.62 -8.84
C GLN A 115 -9.02 7.88 -8.76
N LEU A 116 -8.56 8.25 -7.55
CA LEU A 116 -7.71 9.42 -7.31
C LEU A 116 -6.33 9.28 -7.96
N ASN A 117 -5.81 8.06 -7.98
CA ASN A 117 -4.48 7.72 -8.48
C ASN A 117 -4.47 7.21 -9.92
N ARG A 118 -5.59 7.36 -10.62
CA ARG A 118 -5.70 6.87 -11.98
C ARG A 118 -4.70 7.55 -12.90
N VAL A 119 -3.97 6.76 -13.67
CA VAL A 119 -2.93 7.22 -14.59
C VAL A 119 -3.37 6.94 -16.02
N ASP A 120 -3.20 7.90 -16.91
CA ASP A 120 -3.36 7.63 -18.34
C ASP A 120 -2.23 6.71 -18.80
N PHE A 121 -2.55 5.42 -18.90
CA PHE A 121 -1.59 4.40 -19.30
C PHE A 121 -1.02 4.65 -20.69
N ALA A 122 -1.84 5.16 -21.62
CA ALA A 122 -1.41 5.43 -22.99
C ALA A 122 -0.42 6.60 -23.08
N ALA A 123 -0.47 7.53 -22.14
CA ALA A 123 0.44 8.67 -22.05
C ALA A 123 1.79 8.33 -21.38
N LEU A 124 2.00 7.11 -20.94
CA LEU A 124 3.29 6.72 -20.34
C LEU A 124 4.42 6.76 -21.36
N PRO A 125 5.62 7.24 -20.98
CA PRO A 125 6.77 7.33 -21.90
C PRO A 125 7.47 5.95 -22.05
N PHE A 126 6.83 5.02 -22.74
CA PHE A 126 7.33 3.64 -22.89
C PHE A 126 8.75 3.52 -23.44
N LYS A 127 9.25 4.53 -24.17
CA LYS A 127 10.65 4.60 -24.62
C LYS A 127 11.66 4.66 -23.45
N ASP A 128 11.22 5.10 -22.28
CA ASP A 128 12.04 5.22 -21.08
C ASP A 128 11.91 3.97 -20.18
N ALA A 129 11.25 2.92 -20.64
CA ALA A 129 11.10 1.66 -19.93
C ALA A 129 12.01 0.56 -20.49
N VAL A 130 12.44 -0.33 -19.61
CA VAL A 130 12.96 -1.64 -20.02
C VAL A 130 11.75 -2.49 -20.39
N THR A 131 11.74 -3.02 -21.61
CA THR A 131 10.57 -3.71 -22.14
C THR A 131 10.90 -5.16 -22.48
N TRP A 132 10.07 -6.07 -22.00
CA TRP A 132 10.10 -7.45 -22.41
C TRP A 132 8.68 -7.99 -22.60
N LYS A 133 8.53 -9.12 -23.30
CA LYS A 133 7.22 -9.74 -23.52
C LYS A 133 7.30 -11.25 -23.44
N ASN A 134 6.20 -11.86 -23.04
CA ASN A 134 5.97 -13.28 -23.10
C ASN A 134 4.78 -13.56 -24.04
N GLY A 135 4.91 -14.56 -24.90
CA GLY A 135 3.88 -14.92 -25.89
C GLY A 135 3.59 -13.79 -26.88
N THR A 136 2.32 -13.55 -27.17
CA THR A 136 1.88 -12.50 -28.09
C THR A 136 2.06 -11.09 -27.54
N GLY A 137 2.21 -10.95 -26.21
CA GLY A 137 2.36 -9.67 -25.54
C GLY A 137 1.12 -8.78 -25.58
N LYS A 138 -0.05 -9.33 -25.78
CA LYS A 138 -1.30 -8.58 -26.02
C LYS A 138 -1.73 -7.75 -24.80
N ARG A 139 -1.50 -8.24 -23.58
CA ARG A 139 -1.86 -7.56 -22.34
C ARG A 139 -0.67 -6.75 -21.85
N ARG A 140 -0.86 -5.50 -21.52
CA ARG A 140 0.23 -4.57 -21.19
C ARG A 140 0.15 -4.18 -19.73
N ILE A 141 1.29 -4.15 -19.07
CA ILE A 141 1.45 -3.62 -17.70
C ILE A 141 2.68 -2.73 -17.65
N ALA A 142 2.62 -1.69 -16.83
CA ALA A 142 3.77 -0.86 -16.51
C ALA A 142 4.15 -1.07 -15.04
N VAL A 143 5.45 -1.15 -14.76
CA VAL A 143 5.96 -1.44 -13.42
C VAL A 143 7.03 -0.43 -13.07
N PHE A 144 6.86 0.31 -11.99
CA PHE A 144 7.94 1.10 -11.40
C PHE A 144 8.71 0.19 -10.45
N ALA A 145 9.99 0.04 -10.69
CA ALA A 145 10.82 -0.94 -9.99
C ALA A 145 12.22 -0.42 -9.68
N ASP A 146 12.78 -0.93 -8.58
CA ASP A 146 14.15 -0.68 -8.16
C ASP A 146 14.94 -2.01 -8.22
N PRO A 147 16.17 -2.04 -8.75
CA PRO A 147 16.97 -3.26 -8.86
C PRO A 147 17.29 -3.90 -7.49
N ASN A 148 17.29 -3.12 -6.41
CA ASN A 148 17.53 -3.64 -5.06
C ASN A 148 16.25 -4.07 -4.33
N CYS A 149 15.09 -3.96 -4.98
CA CYS A 149 13.80 -4.29 -4.37
C CYS A 149 13.53 -5.81 -4.37
N GLY A 150 13.53 -6.41 -3.19
CA GLY A 150 13.20 -7.84 -3.04
C GLY A 150 11.78 -8.20 -3.46
N TYR A 151 10.80 -7.28 -3.28
CA TYR A 151 9.44 -7.47 -3.76
C TYR A 151 9.34 -7.37 -5.29
N CYS A 152 10.15 -6.50 -5.92
CA CYS A 152 10.23 -6.44 -7.38
C CYS A 152 10.78 -7.75 -7.95
N ARG A 153 11.76 -8.34 -7.29
CA ARG A 153 12.29 -9.66 -7.66
C ARG A 153 11.22 -10.76 -7.62
N ARG A 154 10.43 -10.80 -6.54
CA ARG A 154 9.30 -11.76 -6.43
C ARG A 154 8.25 -11.52 -7.50
N PHE A 155 7.95 -10.26 -7.78
CA PHE A 155 6.98 -9.91 -8.80
C PHE A 155 7.48 -10.29 -10.20
N GLU A 156 8.76 -10.06 -10.52
CA GLU A 156 9.36 -10.45 -11.79
C GLU A 156 9.28 -11.99 -11.99
N ALA A 157 9.53 -12.76 -10.92
CA ALA A 157 9.35 -14.22 -10.97
C ALA A 157 7.88 -14.62 -11.26
N ALA A 158 6.91 -13.96 -10.61
CA ALA A 158 5.49 -14.21 -10.89
C ALA A 158 5.11 -13.86 -12.34
N LEU A 159 5.71 -12.82 -12.92
CA LEU A 159 5.47 -12.42 -14.31
C LEU A 159 5.96 -13.46 -15.32
N GLN A 160 6.96 -14.28 -14.99
CA GLN A 160 7.42 -15.36 -15.87
C GLN A 160 6.36 -16.46 -16.04
N GLU A 161 5.45 -16.60 -15.10
CA GLU A 161 4.33 -17.56 -15.18
C GLU A 161 3.18 -17.03 -16.06
N MET A 162 3.16 -15.72 -16.33
CA MET A 162 2.11 -15.07 -17.12
C MET A 162 2.32 -15.33 -18.62
N LYS A 163 1.21 -15.50 -19.33
CA LYS A 163 1.21 -15.63 -20.79
C LYS A 163 0.69 -14.35 -21.45
N ASP A 164 1.12 -14.10 -22.69
CA ASP A 164 0.61 -13.00 -23.51
C ASP A 164 0.66 -11.62 -22.83
N VAL A 165 1.78 -11.33 -22.15
CA VAL A 165 2.00 -10.07 -21.46
C VAL A 165 3.20 -9.32 -22.05
N THR A 166 3.05 -7.99 -22.17
CA THR A 166 4.16 -7.03 -22.37
C THR A 166 4.35 -6.23 -21.10
N VAL A 167 5.56 -6.24 -20.58
CA VAL A 167 5.96 -5.56 -19.36
C VAL A 167 6.85 -4.38 -19.67
N TYR A 168 6.48 -3.21 -19.20
CA TYR A 168 7.26 -1.97 -19.30
C TYR A 168 7.77 -1.60 -17.90
N THR A 169 9.05 -1.86 -17.63
CA THR A 169 9.66 -1.57 -16.34
C THR A 169 10.34 -0.21 -16.35
N PHE A 170 9.76 0.74 -15.65
CA PHE A 170 10.33 2.07 -15.38
C PHE A 170 11.27 1.95 -14.19
N LEU A 171 12.57 2.03 -14.42
CA LEU A 171 13.58 1.93 -13.37
C LEU A 171 13.62 3.21 -12.55
N ILE A 172 13.47 3.08 -11.23
CA ILE A 172 13.53 4.18 -10.25
C ILE A 172 14.41 3.77 -9.06
N PRO A 173 15.66 4.25 -8.97
CA PRO A 173 16.59 3.90 -7.89
C PRO A 173 16.28 4.67 -6.59
N ILE A 174 15.28 4.22 -5.84
CA ILE A 174 14.79 4.90 -4.63
C ILE A 174 15.21 4.23 -3.31
N LEU A 175 15.79 3.01 -3.36
CA LEU A 175 16.14 2.24 -2.16
C LEU A 175 17.57 2.51 -1.67
N GLY A 176 18.32 3.38 -2.35
CA GLY A 176 19.68 3.73 -1.95
C GLY A 176 20.72 2.65 -2.18
N GLY A 177 21.87 2.74 -1.50
CA GLY A 177 23.00 1.85 -1.72
C GLY A 177 23.51 1.93 -3.16
N ASP A 178 23.73 0.80 -3.79
CA ASP A 178 24.19 0.66 -5.17
C ASP A 178 23.05 0.62 -6.21
N SER A 179 21.81 0.94 -5.78
CA SER A 179 20.64 0.97 -6.68
C SER A 179 20.83 1.92 -7.87
N PRO A 180 21.35 3.16 -7.72
CA PRO A 180 21.61 4.05 -8.86
C PRO A 180 22.61 3.46 -9.87
N GLU A 181 23.68 2.85 -9.37
CA GLU A 181 24.71 2.24 -10.22
C GLU A 181 24.16 1.05 -11.00
N LYS A 182 23.44 0.14 -10.31
CA LYS A 182 22.79 -0.99 -10.96
C LYS A 182 21.74 -0.54 -11.97
N THR A 183 20.95 0.46 -11.63
CA THR A 183 19.94 1.03 -12.55
C THR A 183 20.61 1.54 -13.82
N ARG A 184 21.69 2.30 -13.70
CA ARG A 184 22.46 2.81 -14.83
C ARG A 184 23.06 1.66 -15.63
N SER A 185 23.61 0.65 -14.98
CA SER A 185 24.18 -0.54 -15.62
C SER A 185 23.17 -1.31 -16.45
N ILE A 186 21.97 -1.51 -15.92
CA ILE A 186 20.86 -2.16 -16.63
C ILE A 186 20.40 -1.31 -17.80
N TRP A 187 20.20 -0.01 -17.58
CA TRP A 187 19.71 0.91 -18.60
C TRP A 187 20.67 1.07 -19.78
N CYS A 188 21.97 1.10 -19.50
CA CYS A 188 23.02 1.27 -20.50
C CYS A 188 23.46 -0.05 -21.18
N ALA A 189 22.94 -1.19 -20.73
CA ALA A 189 23.23 -2.46 -21.34
C ALA A 189 22.67 -2.54 -22.78
N LYS A 190 23.40 -3.23 -23.67
CA LYS A 190 22.95 -3.47 -25.05
C LYS A 190 21.61 -4.25 -25.08
N ASP A 191 21.50 -5.25 -24.21
CA ASP A 191 20.27 -5.99 -23.94
C ASP A 191 19.76 -5.62 -22.53
N ARG A 192 18.96 -4.57 -22.47
CA ARG A 192 18.37 -4.08 -21.21
C ARG A 192 17.46 -5.11 -20.56
N ALA A 193 16.65 -5.76 -21.37
CA ALA A 193 15.68 -6.75 -20.89
C ALA A 193 16.38 -7.97 -20.31
N GLY A 194 17.32 -8.55 -21.05
CA GLY A 194 18.11 -9.68 -20.58
C GLY A 194 18.91 -9.35 -19.33
N THR A 195 19.53 -8.15 -19.27
CA THR A 195 20.28 -7.70 -18.07
C THR A 195 19.36 -7.53 -16.86
N TRP A 196 18.18 -6.93 -17.04
CA TRP A 196 17.17 -6.80 -15.98
C TRP A 196 16.71 -8.16 -15.45
N LEU A 197 16.29 -9.04 -16.35
CA LEU A 197 15.81 -10.38 -16.00
C LEU A 197 16.92 -11.24 -15.38
N GLY A 198 18.15 -11.16 -15.90
CA GLY A 198 19.32 -11.84 -15.33
C GLY A 198 19.57 -11.42 -13.87
N TRP A 199 19.52 -10.12 -13.60
CA TRP A 199 19.66 -9.61 -12.23
C TRP A 199 18.48 -10.03 -11.33
N MET A 200 17.25 -9.81 -11.78
CA MET A 200 16.07 -10.03 -10.94
C MET A 200 15.79 -11.51 -10.69
N LEU A 201 16.00 -12.37 -11.66
CA LEU A 201 15.66 -13.80 -11.57
C LEU A 201 16.81 -14.68 -11.12
N LYS A 202 18.05 -14.32 -11.51
CA LYS A 202 19.22 -15.18 -11.30
C LYS A 202 20.29 -14.55 -10.41
N GLY A 203 20.19 -13.24 -10.13
CA GLY A 203 21.22 -12.51 -9.37
C GLY A 203 22.50 -12.25 -10.18
N GLU A 204 22.41 -12.32 -11.51
CA GLU A 204 23.53 -12.00 -12.41
C GLU A 204 23.83 -10.51 -12.32
N VAL A 205 25.02 -10.17 -11.81
CA VAL A 205 25.39 -8.76 -11.59
C VAL A 205 25.43 -8.01 -12.93
N PRO A 206 24.70 -6.88 -13.07
CA PRO A 206 24.74 -6.08 -14.26
C PRO A 206 26.18 -5.61 -14.60
N PRO A 207 26.56 -5.60 -15.88
CA PRO A 207 27.91 -5.21 -16.28
C PRO A 207 28.19 -3.74 -15.90
N ALA A 208 29.36 -3.48 -15.36
CA ALA A 208 29.76 -2.12 -15.05
C ALA A 208 29.80 -1.24 -16.30
N VAL A 209 29.25 -0.04 -16.21
CA VAL A 209 29.29 0.95 -17.30
C VAL A 209 30.56 1.76 -17.17
N ALA A 210 31.40 1.74 -18.20
CA ALA A 210 32.61 2.54 -18.22
C ALA A 210 32.26 4.04 -18.08
N PRO A 211 33.05 4.84 -17.32
CA PRO A 211 32.78 6.27 -17.14
C PRO A 211 32.68 7.06 -18.45
N ALA A 212 33.44 6.65 -19.47
CA ALA A 212 33.43 7.27 -20.80
C ALA A 212 32.34 6.72 -21.74
N ALA A 213 31.50 5.79 -21.30
CA ALA A 213 30.47 5.21 -22.16
C ALA A 213 29.41 6.27 -22.49
N LYS A 214 29.16 6.45 -23.79
CA LYS A 214 28.07 7.29 -24.27
C LYS A 214 26.75 6.53 -24.09
N CYS A 215 26.11 6.74 -22.95
CA CYS A 215 24.78 6.21 -22.66
C CYS A 215 23.88 7.39 -22.27
N ASP A 216 22.76 7.56 -22.95
CA ASP A 216 21.72 8.51 -22.52
C ASP A 216 20.92 7.87 -21.36
N ASP A 217 21.33 8.18 -20.13
CA ASP A 217 20.68 7.72 -18.91
C ASP A 217 19.65 8.73 -18.33
N ALA A 218 19.38 9.82 -19.07
CA ALA A 218 18.38 10.81 -18.69
C ALA A 218 16.96 10.22 -18.55
N ALA A 219 16.72 9.04 -19.13
CA ALA A 219 15.48 8.29 -18.91
C ALA A 219 15.26 7.94 -17.44
N ILE A 220 16.31 7.69 -16.65
CA ILE A 220 16.23 7.37 -15.23
C ILE A 220 15.67 8.57 -14.45
N GLU A 221 16.18 9.76 -14.72
CA GLU A 221 15.69 10.99 -14.10
C GLU A 221 14.24 11.31 -14.52
N ARG A 222 13.88 11.06 -15.80
CA ARG A 222 12.49 11.20 -16.27
C ARG A 222 11.57 10.22 -15.55
N ASN A 223 12.00 8.99 -15.31
CA ASN A 223 11.25 7.99 -14.58
C ASN A 223 11.05 8.39 -13.10
N LEU A 224 12.09 8.92 -12.45
CA LEU A 224 11.99 9.47 -11.08
C LEU A 224 11.04 10.67 -11.03
N ALA A 225 11.10 11.58 -12.00
CA ALA A 225 10.18 12.71 -12.07
C ALA A 225 8.73 12.24 -12.29
N LEU A 226 8.53 11.27 -13.20
CA LEU A 226 7.22 10.68 -13.45
C LEU A 226 6.69 9.96 -12.20
N SER A 227 7.50 9.15 -11.51
CA SER A 227 7.09 8.44 -10.30
C SER A 227 6.59 9.40 -9.22
N ARG A 228 7.31 10.52 -9.01
CA ARG A 228 6.86 11.59 -8.10
C ARG A 228 5.54 12.22 -8.54
N LYS A 229 5.43 12.58 -9.83
CA LYS A 229 4.23 13.20 -10.41
C LYS A 229 2.98 12.34 -10.22
N ILE A 230 3.11 11.03 -10.37
CA ILE A 230 2.00 10.10 -10.22
C ILE A 230 1.94 9.45 -8.84
N HIS A 231 2.68 9.99 -7.86
CA HIS A 231 2.69 9.54 -6.46
C HIS A 231 3.04 8.05 -6.28
N VAL A 232 4.07 7.58 -6.96
CA VAL A 232 4.67 6.27 -6.72
C VAL A 232 5.69 6.40 -5.59
N ASN A 233 5.33 5.95 -4.39
CA ASN A 233 6.13 6.10 -3.17
C ASN A 233 6.85 4.81 -2.76
N GLY A 234 6.75 3.75 -3.55
CA GLY A 234 7.37 2.44 -3.27
C GLY A 234 7.39 1.54 -4.50
N THR A 235 8.16 0.46 -4.38
CA THR A 235 8.35 -0.53 -5.46
C THR A 235 8.02 -1.94 -5.00
N PRO A 236 7.46 -2.78 -5.90
CA PRO A 236 6.96 -2.41 -7.21
C PRO A 236 5.66 -1.60 -7.11
N ALA A 237 5.42 -0.66 -8.05
CA ALA A 237 4.08 -0.13 -8.29
C ALA A 237 3.66 -0.54 -9.71
N ILE A 238 2.52 -1.19 -9.82
CA ILE A 238 2.04 -1.81 -11.05
C ILE A 238 0.88 -0.99 -11.60
N LEU A 239 0.96 -0.56 -12.85
CA LEU A 239 -0.10 0.14 -13.55
C LEU A 239 -0.72 -0.77 -14.61
N LEU A 240 -2.03 -0.80 -14.63
CA LEU A 240 -2.83 -1.55 -15.60
C LEU A 240 -3.32 -0.64 -16.74
N GLU A 241 -3.75 -1.22 -17.86
CA GLU A 241 -4.19 -0.47 -19.05
C GLU A 241 -5.41 0.42 -18.81
N ASP A 242 -6.22 0.11 -17.80
CA ASP A 242 -7.34 0.96 -17.38
C ASP A 242 -6.92 2.15 -16.50
N GLY A 243 -5.64 2.30 -16.25
CA GLY A 243 -5.06 3.33 -15.39
C GLY A 243 -5.08 3.02 -13.90
N ASN A 244 -5.67 1.90 -13.49
CA ASN A 244 -5.65 1.49 -12.09
C ASN A 244 -4.24 1.06 -11.65
N ARG A 245 -3.97 1.22 -10.35
CA ARG A 245 -2.69 0.85 -9.74
C ARG A 245 -2.87 -0.31 -8.77
N ILE A 246 -1.91 -1.23 -8.77
CA ILE A 246 -1.73 -2.22 -7.73
C ILE A 246 -0.49 -1.82 -6.93
N PRO A 247 -0.63 -1.41 -5.67
CA PRO A 247 0.51 -1.09 -4.83
C PRO A 247 1.17 -2.39 -4.35
N GLY A 248 2.48 -2.51 -4.58
CA GLY A 248 3.25 -3.68 -4.16
C GLY A 248 3.15 -4.88 -5.09
N ALA A 249 3.87 -5.95 -4.72
CA ALA A 249 3.93 -7.18 -5.47
C ALA A 249 2.69 -8.04 -5.26
N VAL A 250 2.16 -8.59 -6.34
CA VAL A 250 1.09 -9.61 -6.32
C VAL A 250 1.58 -10.88 -7.02
N GLY A 251 0.98 -12.03 -6.68
CA GLY A 251 1.27 -13.29 -7.39
C GLY A 251 0.61 -13.34 -8.76
N ALA A 252 1.07 -14.28 -9.61
CA ALA A 252 0.57 -14.45 -10.98
C ALA A 252 -0.95 -14.67 -11.02
N VAL A 253 -1.52 -15.45 -10.10
CA VAL A 253 -2.96 -15.74 -10.04
C VAL A 253 -3.79 -14.47 -9.79
N GLU A 254 -3.36 -13.63 -8.86
CA GLU A 254 -4.08 -12.38 -8.57
C GLU A 254 -3.95 -11.38 -9.72
N LEU A 255 -2.77 -11.26 -10.31
CA LEU A 255 -2.57 -10.41 -11.48
C LEU A 255 -3.42 -10.89 -12.66
N GLU A 256 -3.45 -12.19 -12.92
CA GLU A 256 -4.26 -12.79 -13.97
C GLU A 256 -5.74 -12.46 -13.81
N LYS A 257 -6.28 -12.61 -12.60
CA LYS A 257 -7.66 -12.24 -12.27
C LYS A 257 -7.96 -10.78 -12.58
N ARG A 258 -7.06 -9.85 -12.22
CA ARG A 258 -7.23 -8.41 -12.51
C ARG A 258 -7.19 -8.12 -14.00
N LEU A 259 -6.30 -8.74 -14.74
CA LEU A 259 -6.20 -8.58 -16.19
C LEU A 259 -7.41 -9.17 -16.93
N GLN A 260 -8.01 -10.26 -16.44
CA GLN A 260 -9.23 -10.83 -17.01
C GLN A 260 -10.44 -9.91 -16.85
N VAL A 261 -10.53 -9.23 -15.70
CA VAL A 261 -11.60 -8.23 -15.46
C VAL A 261 -11.51 -7.09 -16.47
N LEU A 262 -10.29 -6.66 -16.83
CA LEU A 262 -10.08 -5.60 -17.83
C LEU A 262 -10.45 -6.05 -19.25
N ALA A 263 -10.24 -7.32 -19.58
CA ALA A 263 -10.56 -7.87 -20.89
C ALA A 263 -12.06 -8.14 -21.08
N ALA A 264 -12.84 -8.19 -19.99
CA ALA A 264 -14.27 -8.41 -20.05
C ALA A 264 -14.98 -7.17 -20.62
N PRO A 265 -15.91 -7.32 -21.57
CA PRO A 265 -16.70 -6.19 -22.06
C PRO A 265 -17.46 -5.55 -20.88
N ALA A 266 -17.43 -4.21 -20.80
CA ALA A 266 -18.15 -3.47 -19.79
C ALA A 266 -19.63 -3.91 -19.81
N LYS A 267 -20.14 -4.48 -18.72
CA LYS A 267 -21.56 -4.77 -18.59
C LYS A 267 -22.29 -3.43 -18.73
N LYS A 268 -23.03 -3.26 -19.83
CA LYS A 268 -23.96 -2.15 -19.99
C LYS A 268 -24.96 -2.25 -18.85
N SER A 269 -24.88 -1.33 -17.89
CA SER A 269 -25.90 -1.09 -16.86
C SER A 269 -27.11 -0.41 -17.46
#